data_3eb51c496d940461e4f83d5d436d8183
#
_entry.id   3eb51c496d940461e4f83d5d436d8183
#
_cell.length_a   1.000
_cell.length_b   1.000
_cell.length_c   1.000
_cell.angle_alpha   90.00
_cell.angle_beta   90.00
_cell.angle_gamma   90.00
#
_symmetry.space_group_name_H-M   'P 1'
#
loop_
_entity.id
_entity.type
_entity.pdbx_description
1 polymer ?
#
loop_
_entity_poly.entity_id
_entity_poly.type
_entity_poly.pdbx_seq_one_letter_code
_entity_poly.pdbx_strand_id
1 'polypeptide(L)'
;MNTTFTLTYKAPFLKGLSAKFLYAYDYKNYQQKEFQKQYTLYKYDREKDVYNSQIYSSPSSIYRKSWEGAQNQLQASLNYERLFAEKHNLKVLFLYEQSAKEEDNLWAKRNFEMDAVDEIFAGSEEEQIGNADAGQIYRVTNMGLVGRVNYDYQSKYLAEVSFRYDGSSKFAKGHRWGFFPSASVGYRISEESFIKEFAPLSFITNWKLRASYGAMGDDGSSSYQYLSGYDYPGASYVFGDVVYKGLGFRGLPNELITWYKSKTLNVGTDLDLWNGMLSAQVDFFWRYRDGLLGKRSGEVPGTIGAELPEENLNQDLYKGFEIVLGHRNKINDFNYSVSLNFALTRRQNRHLEEGDAVNSYDRWRNKYSNRYSDMGWAYGSNGQFTSMEDIWRSPIQDGQGGATQLPGDWKYEDWNGDGIIDDSDVYPNVYEHTNDNGNPKMTFGATIAAEWKGFDVNLLFQGGGGFNVIYFEQLQYPLCFGGNGLAHFYDRYRQDENGNWIPGKWPTTRDAGSYSVNYARCKQTTYDASYLRLKSVEIGYTIPQHITRKFKVDRLRIFANGYNLFTLSNLDFVDPEHPEGNYGYLYPIMRNFNFGLNLSF
;
A
#
# COMPACT_ATOMS: atom_id res chain seq x y z
N MET A 1 5.48 -13.08 23.04
CA MET A 1 6.01 -12.63 24.35
C MET A 1 6.95 -11.47 24.08
N ASN A 2 6.72 -10.32 24.71
CA ASN A 2 7.56 -9.13 24.54
C ASN A 2 8.10 -8.75 25.90
N THR A 3 9.42 -8.66 26.00
CA THR A 3 10.11 -8.31 27.26
C THR A 3 11.07 -7.17 26.96
N THR A 4 10.98 -6.11 27.75
CA THR A 4 11.89 -4.97 27.63
C THR A 4 12.46 -4.62 28.98
N PHE A 5 13.79 -4.63 29.06
CA PHE A 5 14.54 -4.16 30.23
C PHE A 5 15.15 -2.80 29.89
N THR A 6 14.93 -1.82 30.75
CA THR A 6 15.51 -0.47 30.60
C THR A 6 16.19 -0.05 31.89
N LEU A 7 17.44 0.36 31.78
CA LEU A 7 18.22 0.95 32.87
C LEU A 7 18.60 2.38 32.49
N THR A 8 18.28 3.33 33.34
CA THR A 8 18.63 4.74 33.11
C THR A 8 19.45 5.22 34.30
N TYR A 9 20.65 5.72 34.01
CA TYR A 9 21.54 6.34 34.99
C TYR A 9 21.64 7.85 34.70
N LYS A 10 21.31 8.67 35.68
CA LYS A 10 21.52 10.13 35.63
C LYS A 10 22.81 10.44 36.37
N ALA A 11 23.79 11.03 35.68
CA ALA A 11 25.09 11.32 36.25
C ALA A 11 25.02 12.46 37.27
N PRO A 12 25.32 12.22 38.56
CA PRO A 12 25.21 13.28 39.56
C PRO A 12 26.35 14.31 39.44
N PHE A 13 27.47 13.93 38.83
CA PHE A 13 28.64 14.78 38.65
C PHE A 13 28.55 15.74 37.46
N LEU A 14 27.61 15.53 36.50
CA LEU A 14 27.43 16.39 35.35
C LEU A 14 25.93 16.61 35.08
N LYS A 15 25.43 17.79 35.45
CA LYS A 15 24.04 18.16 35.28
C LYS A 15 23.65 18.06 33.81
N GLY A 16 22.61 17.27 33.52
CA GLY A 16 22.06 17.09 32.17
C GLY A 16 22.60 15.83 31.47
N LEU A 17 23.59 15.12 31.99
CA LEU A 17 24.10 13.88 31.42
C LEU A 17 23.31 12.67 31.96
N SER A 18 22.88 11.81 31.05
CA SER A 18 22.30 10.50 31.37
C SER A 18 22.77 9.43 30.40
N ALA A 19 22.88 8.21 30.90
CA ALA A 19 23.12 7.01 30.12
C ALA A 19 21.88 6.13 30.21
N LYS A 20 21.49 5.54 29.08
CA LYS A 20 20.36 4.60 29.02
C LYS A 20 20.82 3.34 28.31
N PHE A 21 20.53 2.19 28.94
CA PHE A 21 20.66 0.88 28.35
C PHE A 21 19.28 0.27 28.19
N LEU A 22 19.00 -0.33 27.01
CA LEU A 22 17.77 -1.03 26.72
C LEU A 22 18.12 -2.38 26.09
N TYR A 23 17.49 -3.41 26.60
CA TYR A 23 17.45 -4.72 25.96
C TYR A 23 15.99 -5.13 25.77
N ALA A 24 15.62 -5.45 24.54
CA ALA A 24 14.30 -5.97 24.20
C ALA A 24 14.41 -7.34 23.55
N TYR A 25 13.53 -8.23 23.96
CA TYR A 25 13.36 -9.56 23.38
C TYR A 25 11.91 -9.74 23.00
N ASP A 26 11.66 -9.94 21.70
CA ASP A 26 10.36 -10.20 21.13
C ASP A 26 10.34 -11.63 20.58
N TYR A 27 9.42 -12.44 21.08
CA TYR A 27 9.18 -13.79 20.59
C TYR A 27 7.73 -13.93 20.15
N LYS A 28 7.56 -14.44 18.94
CA LYS A 28 6.26 -14.73 18.32
C LYS A 28 6.20 -16.20 17.96
N ASN A 29 5.10 -16.83 18.29
CA ASN A 29 4.76 -18.17 17.82
C ASN A 29 3.38 -18.11 17.16
N TYR A 30 3.28 -18.66 15.98
CA TYR A 30 2.03 -18.74 15.24
C TYR A 30 1.76 -20.20 14.90
N GLN A 31 0.57 -20.66 15.20
CA GLN A 31 0.11 -22.00 14.84
C GLN A 31 -1.14 -21.89 14.00
N GLN A 32 -1.16 -22.63 12.91
CA GLN A 32 -2.27 -22.71 11.98
C GLN A 32 -2.77 -24.14 11.90
N LYS A 33 -4.09 -24.31 11.89
CA LYS A 33 -4.78 -25.57 11.59
C LYS A 33 -5.82 -25.26 10.54
N GLU A 34 -5.74 -25.92 9.39
CA GLU A 34 -6.74 -25.85 8.34
C GLU A 34 -7.24 -27.25 8.07
N PHE A 35 -8.54 -27.43 8.12
CA PHE A 35 -9.19 -28.67 7.75
C PHE A 35 -10.08 -28.40 6.55
N GLN A 36 -9.78 -29.05 5.44
CA GLN A 36 -10.55 -28.96 4.21
C GLN A 36 -11.37 -30.22 4.03
N LYS A 37 -12.68 -30.10 4.16
CA LYS A 37 -13.61 -31.21 4.01
C LYS A 37 -14.05 -31.36 2.56
N GLN A 38 -14.06 -32.58 2.07
CA GLN A 38 -14.68 -32.92 0.79
C GLN A 38 -16.18 -32.65 0.85
N TYR A 39 -16.74 -32.12 -0.23
CA TYR A 39 -18.18 -31.91 -0.37
C TYR A 39 -18.62 -32.19 -1.81
N THR A 40 -19.90 -32.46 -1.99
CA THR A 40 -20.49 -32.75 -3.29
C THR A 40 -21.53 -31.70 -3.65
N LEU A 41 -21.42 -31.12 -4.83
CA LEU A 41 -22.45 -30.29 -5.44
C LEU A 41 -23.13 -31.05 -6.55
N TYR A 42 -24.37 -30.68 -6.84
CA TYR A 42 -25.18 -31.30 -7.89
C TYR A 42 -25.53 -30.24 -8.94
N LYS A 43 -25.17 -30.53 -10.20
CA LYS A 43 -25.57 -29.70 -11.34
C LYS A 43 -26.77 -30.38 -12.03
N TYR A 44 -27.89 -29.66 -12.11
CA TYR A 44 -29.07 -30.14 -12.82
C TYR A 44 -28.86 -30.06 -14.34
N ASP A 45 -28.99 -31.21 -15.01
CA ASP A 45 -29.02 -31.32 -16.46
C ASP A 45 -30.47 -31.32 -16.92
N ARG A 46 -30.89 -30.22 -17.51
CA ARG A 46 -32.29 -29.98 -17.92
C ARG A 46 -32.73 -30.84 -19.08
N GLU A 47 -31.81 -31.24 -19.96
CA GLU A 47 -32.15 -32.07 -21.12
C GLU A 47 -32.40 -33.51 -20.74
N LYS A 48 -31.68 -33.99 -19.75
CA LYS A 48 -31.75 -35.38 -19.29
C LYS A 48 -32.58 -35.58 -18.03
N ASP A 49 -33.05 -34.48 -17.43
CA ASP A 49 -33.78 -34.45 -16.14
C ASP A 49 -33.04 -35.21 -15.02
N VAL A 50 -31.71 -34.97 -14.93
CA VAL A 50 -30.88 -35.65 -13.94
C VAL A 50 -29.97 -34.65 -13.19
N TYR A 51 -29.60 -35.01 -11.96
CA TYR A 51 -28.61 -34.27 -11.18
C TYR A 51 -27.25 -34.94 -11.31
N ASN A 52 -26.32 -34.31 -11.99
CA ASN A 52 -24.94 -34.76 -12.10
C ASN A 52 -24.17 -34.33 -10.86
N SER A 53 -23.59 -35.28 -10.13
CA SER A 53 -22.77 -34.95 -8.95
C SER A 53 -21.37 -34.52 -9.36
N GLN A 54 -20.84 -33.51 -8.67
CA GLN A 54 -19.46 -33.06 -8.79
C GLN A 54 -18.85 -32.96 -7.40
N ILE A 55 -17.75 -33.67 -7.20
CA ILE A 55 -17.03 -33.68 -5.92
C ILE A 55 -16.00 -32.57 -5.92
N TYR A 56 -15.95 -31.83 -4.82
CA TYR A 56 -15.00 -30.72 -4.59
C TYR A 56 -14.17 -31.00 -3.35
N SER A 57 -12.94 -30.46 -3.33
CA SER A 57 -11.99 -30.56 -2.20
C SER A 57 -11.70 -32.03 -1.83
N SER A 58 -11.53 -32.88 -2.84
CA SER A 58 -11.26 -34.31 -2.66
C SER A 58 -9.76 -34.62 -2.87
N PRO A 59 -9.18 -35.46 -1.99
CA PRO A 59 -9.70 -35.92 -0.72
C PRO A 59 -9.75 -34.85 0.35
N SER A 60 -10.52 -35.07 1.42
CA SER A 60 -10.44 -34.23 2.62
C SER A 60 -9.00 -34.16 3.13
N SER A 61 -8.55 -33.02 3.61
CA SER A 61 -7.16 -32.87 4.04
C SER A 61 -7.03 -31.96 5.27
N ILE A 62 -5.96 -32.16 6.02
CA ILE A 62 -5.57 -31.31 7.13
C ILE A 62 -4.17 -30.74 6.91
N TYR A 63 -4.03 -29.43 7.18
CA TYR A 63 -2.77 -28.72 7.16
C TYR A 63 -2.50 -28.13 8.55
N ARG A 64 -1.28 -28.35 9.04
CA ARG A 64 -0.78 -27.78 10.30
C ARG A 64 0.51 -27.05 10.02
N LYS A 65 0.63 -25.81 10.48
CA LYS A 65 1.86 -25.01 10.42
C LYS A 65 2.21 -24.47 11.78
N SER A 66 3.49 -24.58 12.14
CA SER A 66 4.11 -23.85 13.23
C SER A 66 5.12 -22.90 12.63
N TRP A 67 5.08 -21.64 13.02
CA TRP A 67 6.06 -20.64 12.68
C TRP A 67 6.48 -19.92 13.96
N GLU A 68 7.77 -19.69 14.09
CA GLU A 68 8.32 -18.92 15.20
C GLU A 68 9.27 -17.85 14.70
N GLY A 69 9.29 -16.74 15.43
CA GLY A 69 10.19 -15.62 15.16
C GLY A 69 10.71 -15.03 16.46
N ALA A 70 12.00 -14.82 16.52
CA ALA A 70 12.66 -14.16 17.64
C ALA A 70 13.42 -12.93 17.17
N GLN A 71 13.32 -11.85 17.94
CA GLN A 71 14.10 -10.64 17.71
C GLN A 71 14.71 -10.15 19.03
N ASN A 72 16.01 -9.97 18.99
CA ASN A 72 16.78 -9.34 20.06
C ASN A 72 17.16 -7.93 19.63
N GLN A 73 17.03 -6.96 20.52
CA GLN A 73 17.47 -5.58 20.30
C GLN A 73 18.21 -5.07 21.52
N LEU A 74 19.39 -4.53 21.32
CA LEU A 74 20.20 -3.89 22.34
C LEU A 74 20.48 -2.46 21.93
N GLN A 75 20.27 -1.52 22.86
CA GLN A 75 20.58 -0.11 22.68
C GLN A 75 21.36 0.41 23.89
N ALA A 76 22.41 1.17 23.64
CA ALA A 76 23.15 1.92 24.64
C ALA A 76 23.26 3.38 24.19
N SER A 77 22.78 4.32 24.99
CA SER A 77 22.80 5.72 24.62
C SER A 77 23.36 6.61 25.74
N LEU A 78 24.02 7.68 25.30
CA LEU A 78 24.41 8.83 26.11
C LEU A 78 23.60 10.04 25.67
N ASN A 79 22.96 10.68 26.62
CA ASN A 79 22.14 11.87 26.39
C ASN A 79 22.66 13.00 27.26
N TYR A 80 22.87 14.14 26.65
CA TYR A 80 23.19 15.37 27.35
C TYR A 80 22.21 16.47 26.98
N GLU A 81 21.57 17.08 27.98
CA GLU A 81 20.62 18.16 27.80
C GLU A 81 20.89 19.25 28.80
N ARG A 82 21.11 20.48 28.31
CA ARG A 82 21.37 21.61 29.19
C ARG A 82 20.95 22.93 28.56
N LEU A 83 20.32 23.78 29.39
CA LEU A 83 20.04 25.15 29.10
C LEU A 83 21.17 26.01 29.68
N PHE A 84 21.89 26.75 28.82
CA PHE A 84 22.95 27.69 29.20
C PHE A 84 22.46 29.11 29.09
N ALA A 85 22.82 29.92 30.08
CA ALA A 85 22.49 31.37 30.13
C ALA A 85 20.99 31.65 29.83
N GLU A 86 20.10 30.70 30.18
CA GLU A 86 18.64 30.79 29.96
C GLU A 86 18.21 30.98 28.49
N LYS A 87 19.14 30.89 27.55
CA LYS A 87 18.91 31.21 26.12
C LYS A 87 19.35 30.11 25.17
N HIS A 88 20.33 29.31 25.55
CA HIS A 88 20.94 28.32 24.67
C HIS A 88 20.58 26.92 25.16
N ASN A 89 19.66 26.27 24.52
CA ASN A 89 19.28 24.88 24.82
C ASN A 89 20.05 23.94 23.90
N LEU A 90 20.90 23.12 24.48
CA LEU A 90 21.70 22.11 23.76
C LEU A 90 21.28 20.72 24.20
N LYS A 91 20.94 19.86 23.21
CA LYS A 91 20.69 18.43 23.41
C LYS A 91 21.58 17.63 22.49
N VAL A 92 22.29 16.67 23.06
CA VAL A 92 23.20 15.77 22.33
C VAL A 92 22.80 14.34 22.65
N LEU A 93 22.69 13.54 21.62
CA LEU A 93 22.48 12.09 21.71
C LEU A 93 23.61 11.38 20.97
N PHE A 94 24.17 10.37 21.61
CA PHE A 94 24.94 9.33 20.94
C PHE A 94 24.34 7.97 21.30
N LEU A 95 24.04 7.13 20.30
CA LEU A 95 23.39 5.84 20.47
C LEU A 95 24.14 4.78 19.67
N TYR A 96 24.42 3.67 20.32
CA TYR A 96 24.75 2.39 19.69
C TYR A 96 23.51 1.48 19.72
N GLU A 97 23.25 0.82 18.60
CA GLU A 97 22.12 -0.08 18.42
C GLU A 97 22.58 -1.37 17.72
N GLN A 98 22.05 -2.50 18.17
CA GLN A 98 22.24 -3.79 17.52
C GLN A 98 20.94 -4.58 17.58
N SER A 99 20.62 -5.26 16.48
CA SER A 99 19.47 -6.16 16.42
C SER A 99 19.83 -7.46 15.70
N ALA A 100 19.20 -8.56 16.14
CA ALA A 100 19.24 -9.85 15.46
C ALA A 100 17.81 -10.38 15.37
N LYS A 101 17.39 -10.72 14.16
CA LYS A 101 16.08 -11.31 13.88
C LYS A 101 16.29 -12.66 13.24
N GLU A 102 15.58 -13.66 13.72
CA GLU A 102 15.57 -15.01 13.16
C GLU A 102 14.15 -15.55 13.10
N GLU A 103 13.86 -16.29 12.06
CA GLU A 103 12.55 -16.94 11.83
C GLU A 103 12.78 -18.37 11.39
N ASP A 104 11.87 -19.24 11.82
CA ASP A 104 11.83 -20.66 11.46
C ASP A 104 10.38 -21.14 11.33
N ASN A 105 10.17 -22.17 10.54
CA ASN A 105 8.84 -22.74 10.36
C ASN A 105 8.88 -24.21 9.96
N LEU A 106 7.80 -24.90 10.27
CA LEU A 106 7.54 -26.26 9.89
C LEU A 106 6.06 -26.43 9.61
N TRP A 107 5.73 -27.18 8.56
CA TRP A 107 4.35 -27.55 8.28
C TRP A 107 4.21 -28.99 7.84
N ALA A 108 3.02 -29.54 8.09
CA ALA A 108 2.65 -30.89 7.65
C ALA A 108 1.24 -30.90 7.08
N LYS A 109 1.03 -31.71 6.06
CA LYS A 109 -0.26 -31.96 5.44
C LYS A 109 -0.49 -33.47 5.33
N ARG A 110 -1.72 -33.90 5.64
CA ARG A 110 -2.20 -35.26 5.39
C ARG A 110 -3.55 -35.22 4.71
N ASN A 111 -3.79 -36.17 3.81
CA ASN A 111 -5.10 -36.44 3.26
C ASN A 111 -5.82 -37.47 4.13
N PHE A 112 -7.13 -37.52 4.05
CA PHE A 112 -7.94 -38.47 4.82
C PHE A 112 -8.60 -39.50 3.90
N GLU A 113 -8.56 -40.75 4.30
CA GLU A 113 -9.42 -41.80 3.75
C GLU A 113 -10.82 -41.69 4.34
N MET A 114 -10.92 -41.33 5.63
CA MET A 114 -12.17 -41.06 6.33
C MET A 114 -12.00 -39.87 7.26
N ASP A 115 -12.80 -38.83 7.04
CA ASP A 115 -12.70 -37.54 7.72
C ASP A 115 -13.51 -37.45 9.04
N ALA A 116 -13.46 -38.49 9.83
CA ALA A 116 -14.21 -38.55 11.09
C ALA A 116 -13.64 -37.66 12.20
N VAL A 117 -12.33 -37.36 12.16
CA VAL A 117 -11.61 -36.56 13.16
C VAL A 117 -10.69 -35.59 12.45
N ASP A 118 -10.82 -34.30 12.79
CA ASP A 118 -10.03 -33.20 12.19
C ASP A 118 -8.66 -33.02 12.85
N GLU A 119 -7.93 -34.13 13.10
CA GLU A 119 -6.60 -34.12 13.67
C GLU A 119 -5.59 -34.84 12.78
N ILE A 120 -4.33 -34.35 12.77
CA ILE A 120 -3.30 -34.79 11.83
C ILE A 120 -2.95 -36.27 11.99
N PHE A 121 -3.08 -36.83 13.19
CA PHE A 121 -2.82 -38.26 13.44
C PHE A 121 -3.81 -39.18 12.75
N ALA A 122 -5.02 -38.68 12.46
CA ALA A 122 -6.08 -39.46 11.82
C ALA A 122 -6.00 -39.46 10.27
N GLY A 123 -5.07 -38.71 9.69
CA GLY A 123 -4.84 -38.72 8.25
C GLY A 123 -4.06 -39.94 7.79
N SER A 124 -4.16 -40.26 6.49
CA SER A 124 -3.45 -41.37 5.85
C SER A 124 -1.94 -41.27 6.05
N GLU A 125 -1.31 -42.41 6.34
CA GLU A 125 0.14 -42.51 6.46
C GLU A 125 0.84 -42.59 5.11
N GLU A 126 0.13 -42.98 4.06
CA GLU A 126 0.67 -43.11 2.70
C GLU A 126 0.76 -41.75 1.99
N GLU A 127 -0.16 -40.82 2.27
CA GLU A 127 -0.24 -39.49 1.65
C GLU A 127 0.08 -38.36 2.66
N GLN A 128 1.27 -38.42 3.22
CA GLN A 128 1.73 -37.40 4.17
C GLN A 128 2.86 -36.55 3.59
N ILE A 129 2.76 -35.24 3.79
CA ILE A 129 3.76 -34.27 3.36
C ILE A 129 4.21 -33.48 4.59
N GLY A 130 5.51 -33.44 4.83
CA GLY A 130 6.14 -32.55 5.78
C GLY A 130 7.17 -31.67 5.07
N ASN A 131 7.19 -30.39 5.34
CA ASN A 131 8.12 -29.45 4.72
C ASN A 131 8.26 -28.19 5.57
N ALA A 132 9.10 -27.27 5.10
CA ALA A 132 9.27 -25.93 5.62
C ALA A 132 9.32 -24.93 4.47
N ASP A 133 8.89 -23.69 4.73
CA ASP A 133 8.97 -22.59 3.76
C ASP A 133 10.36 -21.97 3.85
N ALA A 134 11.27 -22.37 2.98
CA ALA A 134 12.69 -21.96 3.05
C ALA A 134 12.90 -20.44 3.03
N GLY A 135 12.02 -19.68 2.34
CA GLY A 135 12.05 -18.20 2.31
C GLY A 135 11.71 -17.54 3.65
N GLN A 136 11.13 -18.30 4.59
CA GLN A 136 10.81 -17.85 5.95
C GLN A 136 11.77 -18.42 7.01
N ILE A 137 12.88 -19.02 6.59
CA ILE A 137 13.93 -19.49 7.47
C ILE A 137 15.16 -18.63 7.24
N TYR A 138 15.40 -17.67 8.14
CA TYR A 138 16.51 -16.75 7.97
C TYR A 138 16.97 -16.14 9.28
N ARG A 139 18.19 -15.63 9.25
CA ARG A 139 18.76 -14.80 10.30
C ARG A 139 19.36 -13.55 9.70
N VAL A 140 18.92 -12.37 10.17
CA VAL A 140 19.45 -11.07 9.75
C VAL A 140 19.90 -10.30 10.98
N THR A 141 21.06 -9.67 10.87
CA THR A 141 21.61 -8.83 11.95
C THR A 141 21.92 -7.44 11.43
N ASN A 142 21.54 -6.43 12.19
CA ASN A 142 21.80 -5.03 11.90
C ASN A 142 22.52 -4.38 13.08
N MET A 143 23.34 -3.39 12.80
CA MET A 143 24.09 -2.62 13.79
C MET A 143 24.10 -1.17 13.35
N GLY A 144 23.99 -0.23 14.30
CA GLY A 144 23.94 1.19 13.98
C GLY A 144 24.59 2.08 15.04
N LEU A 145 25.19 3.15 14.57
CA LEU A 145 25.64 4.27 15.39
C LEU A 145 24.83 5.51 15.01
N VAL A 146 24.28 6.18 16.00
CA VAL A 146 23.46 7.39 15.80
C VAL A 146 24.06 8.54 16.59
N GLY A 147 24.28 9.66 15.94
CA GLY A 147 24.62 10.93 16.58
C GLY A 147 23.57 11.99 16.25
N ARG A 148 23.18 12.77 17.24
CA ARG A 148 22.26 13.90 17.04
C ARG A 148 22.60 15.06 17.95
N VAL A 149 22.61 16.25 17.40
CA VAL A 149 22.77 17.51 18.12
C VAL A 149 21.61 18.41 17.77
N ASN A 150 20.86 18.81 18.78
CA ASN A 150 19.82 19.84 18.67
C ASN A 150 20.29 21.10 19.39
N TYR A 151 20.15 22.21 18.74
CA TYR A 151 20.43 23.51 19.30
C TYR A 151 19.26 24.46 19.13
N ASP A 152 18.91 25.14 20.19
CA ASP A 152 17.82 26.10 20.24
C ASP A 152 18.30 27.36 20.91
N TYR A 153 18.17 28.49 20.22
CA TYR A 153 18.45 29.81 20.76
C TYR A 153 17.16 30.57 21.02
N GLN A 154 16.85 30.79 22.31
CA GLN A 154 15.66 31.52 22.79
C GLN A 154 14.33 30.96 22.25
N SER A 155 14.26 29.67 21.93
CA SER A 155 13.11 29.03 21.24
C SER A 155 12.75 29.67 19.88
N LYS A 156 13.65 30.46 19.33
CA LYS A 156 13.46 31.26 18.12
C LYS A 156 14.18 30.68 16.91
N TYR A 157 15.47 30.39 17.07
CA TYR A 157 16.28 29.75 16.04
C TYR A 157 16.57 28.34 16.46
N LEU A 158 16.13 27.40 15.65
CA LEU A 158 16.22 25.95 15.90
C LEU A 158 17.12 25.33 14.85
N ALA A 159 18.04 24.49 15.26
CA ALA A 159 18.88 23.70 14.36
C ALA A 159 19.05 22.29 14.88
N GLU A 160 18.99 21.33 14.00
CA GLU A 160 19.32 19.93 14.31
C GLU A 160 20.25 19.38 13.23
N VAL A 161 21.26 18.64 13.66
CA VAL A 161 22.11 17.83 12.80
C VAL A 161 22.14 16.42 13.38
N SER A 162 21.91 15.43 12.54
CA SER A 162 22.00 14.03 12.95
C SER A 162 22.63 13.18 11.85
N PHE A 163 23.12 12.01 12.25
CA PHE A 163 23.58 10.99 11.35
C PHE A 163 23.25 9.59 11.88
N ARG A 164 23.09 8.66 10.96
CA ARG A 164 23.14 7.22 11.22
C ARG A 164 24.24 6.59 10.38
N TYR A 165 24.96 5.66 11.01
CA TYR A 165 25.94 4.81 10.34
C TYR A 165 25.55 3.37 10.61
N ASP A 166 24.84 2.78 9.64
CA ASP A 166 24.17 1.49 9.80
C ASP A 166 24.85 0.40 8.97
N GLY A 167 24.98 -0.79 9.54
CA GLY A 167 25.50 -1.98 8.89
C GLY A 167 24.48 -3.11 8.87
N SER A 168 24.33 -3.79 7.73
CA SER A 168 23.43 -4.94 7.55
C SER A 168 24.22 -6.19 7.12
N SER A 169 23.87 -7.34 7.71
CA SER A 169 24.45 -8.63 7.32
C SER A 169 24.00 -9.12 5.94
N LYS A 170 22.98 -8.50 5.35
CA LYS A 170 22.49 -8.83 4.01
C LYS A 170 23.50 -8.56 2.90
N PHE A 171 24.46 -7.68 3.13
CA PHE A 171 25.44 -7.22 2.15
C PHE A 171 26.84 -7.83 2.38
N ALA A 172 27.63 -7.90 1.32
CA ALA A 172 29.00 -8.38 1.38
C ALA A 172 29.92 -7.50 2.25
N LYS A 173 31.00 -8.08 2.73
CA LYS A 173 32.04 -7.34 3.47
C LYS A 173 32.59 -6.21 2.60
N GLY A 174 32.56 -4.98 3.08
CA GLY A 174 32.92 -3.77 2.32
C GLY A 174 31.72 -2.96 1.81
N HIS A 175 30.55 -3.57 1.66
CA HIS A 175 29.31 -2.91 1.21
C HIS A 175 28.22 -2.88 2.29
N ARG A 176 28.51 -3.39 3.49
CA ARG A 176 27.56 -3.50 4.61
C ARG A 176 27.13 -2.18 5.21
N TRP A 177 28.02 -1.19 5.18
CA TRP A 177 27.85 0.04 5.94
C TRP A 177 27.34 1.19 5.06
N GLY A 178 26.29 1.85 5.53
CA GLY A 178 25.74 3.05 4.94
C GLY A 178 25.83 4.24 5.90
N PHE A 179 26.14 5.44 5.38
CA PHE A 179 26.12 6.70 6.12
C PHE A 179 24.96 7.57 5.68
N PHE A 180 24.12 7.99 6.64
CA PHE A 180 22.87 8.67 6.40
C PHE A 180 22.78 9.95 7.26
N PRO A 181 23.28 11.08 6.76
CA PRO A 181 23.20 12.36 7.45
C PRO A 181 21.84 13.03 7.26
N SER A 182 21.44 13.86 8.24
CA SER A 182 20.33 14.78 8.10
C SER A 182 20.58 16.09 8.85
N ALA A 183 19.96 17.16 8.36
CA ALA A 183 19.98 18.47 9.00
C ALA A 183 18.59 19.13 8.89
N SER A 184 18.19 19.86 9.89
CA SER A 184 17.00 20.70 9.87
C SER A 184 17.22 22.04 10.52
N VAL A 185 16.49 23.04 10.04
CA VAL A 185 16.46 24.39 10.62
C VAL A 185 15.02 24.83 10.81
N GLY A 186 14.79 25.58 11.85
CA GLY A 186 13.50 26.19 12.16
C GLY A 186 13.68 27.63 12.62
N TYR A 187 12.80 28.50 12.14
CA TYR A 187 12.76 29.89 12.54
C TYR A 187 11.36 30.26 12.99
N ARG A 188 11.21 30.59 14.27
CA ARG A 188 9.94 31.06 14.84
C ARG A 188 9.84 32.58 14.72
N ILE A 189 9.24 33.04 13.63
CA ILE A 189 9.03 34.43 13.31
C ILE A 189 8.17 35.11 14.38
N SER A 190 7.20 34.38 14.95
CA SER A 190 6.35 34.89 16.03
C SER A 190 7.12 35.29 17.29
N GLU A 191 8.36 34.84 17.47
CA GLU A 191 9.21 35.20 18.61
C GLU A 191 10.00 36.51 18.38
N GLU A 192 9.89 37.10 17.19
CA GLU A 192 10.54 38.37 16.88
C GLU A 192 9.81 39.54 17.53
N SER A 193 10.57 40.58 17.95
CA SER A 193 10.02 41.78 18.58
C SER A 193 9.04 42.51 17.67
N PHE A 194 9.33 42.57 16.36
CA PHE A 194 8.43 43.23 15.40
C PHE A 194 7.07 42.52 15.23
N ILE A 195 6.94 41.24 15.60
CA ILE A 195 5.64 40.56 15.68
C ILE A 195 5.01 40.74 17.07
N LYS A 196 5.79 40.50 18.14
CA LYS A 196 5.29 40.55 19.52
C LYS A 196 4.86 41.91 19.98
N GLU A 197 5.60 42.94 19.59
CA GLU A 197 5.41 44.32 20.06
C GLU A 197 4.48 45.12 19.14
N PHE A 198 4.21 44.64 17.92
CA PHE A 198 3.33 45.33 16.98
C PHE A 198 1.89 44.86 17.13
N ALA A 199 1.10 45.64 17.86
CA ALA A 199 -0.30 45.29 18.21
C ALA A 199 -1.17 44.78 17.05
N PRO A 200 -1.09 45.29 15.80
CA PRO A 200 -1.86 44.73 14.68
C PRO A 200 -1.52 43.28 14.31
N LEU A 201 -0.36 42.75 14.72
CA LEU A 201 0.06 41.38 14.47
C LEU A 201 -0.10 40.46 15.69
N SER A 202 -0.65 40.94 16.79
CA SER A 202 -0.82 40.19 18.04
C SER A 202 -1.73 38.95 17.89
N PHE A 203 -2.51 38.86 16.81
CA PHE A 203 -3.31 37.68 16.49
C PHE A 203 -2.45 36.49 16.02
N ILE A 204 -1.19 36.70 15.60
CA ILE A 204 -0.25 35.66 15.22
C ILE A 204 0.36 35.07 16.50
N THR A 205 -0.13 33.92 16.95
CA THR A 205 0.32 33.29 18.20
C THR A 205 1.58 32.47 18.00
N ASN A 206 1.67 31.79 16.86
CA ASN A 206 2.84 31.03 16.46
C ASN A 206 2.98 31.09 14.94
N TRP A 207 4.18 31.40 14.48
CA TRP A 207 4.54 31.31 13.08
C TRP A 207 5.97 30.81 12.97
N LYS A 208 6.11 29.58 12.46
CA LYS A 208 7.38 28.89 12.31
C LYS A 208 7.59 28.49 10.85
N LEU A 209 8.73 28.86 10.32
CA LEU A 209 9.25 28.30 9.06
C LEU A 209 10.20 27.16 9.41
N ARG A 210 10.20 26.13 8.59
CA ARG A 210 11.10 24.98 8.74
C ARG A 210 11.57 24.46 7.41
N ALA A 211 12.80 23.96 7.40
CA ALA A 211 13.38 23.24 6.28
C ALA A 211 14.22 22.09 6.81
N SER A 212 14.16 20.95 6.14
CA SER A 212 14.99 19.80 6.45
C SER A 212 15.47 19.11 5.20
N TYR A 213 16.68 18.58 5.27
CA TYR A 213 17.24 17.69 4.26
C TYR A 213 17.88 16.50 4.96
N GLY A 214 17.51 15.29 4.55
CA GLY A 214 18.02 14.07 5.17
C GLY A 214 18.14 12.92 4.19
N ALA A 215 19.14 12.08 4.44
CA ALA A 215 19.32 10.81 3.76
C ALA A 215 18.92 9.66 4.69
N MET A 216 18.24 8.66 4.14
CA MET A 216 17.93 7.40 4.79
C MET A 216 18.38 6.25 3.89
N GLY A 217 18.82 5.16 4.49
CA GLY A 217 19.10 3.92 3.80
C GLY A 217 18.04 2.88 4.06
N ASP A 218 17.88 2.00 3.10
CA ASP A 218 17.03 0.82 3.25
C ASP A 218 17.79 -0.39 2.71
N ASP A 219 17.75 -1.50 3.45
CA ASP A 219 18.35 -2.77 3.11
C ASP A 219 17.33 -3.78 2.54
N GLY A 220 16.29 -3.28 1.87
CA GLY A 220 15.15 -4.03 1.32
C GLY A 220 15.50 -5.04 0.22
N SER A 221 16.71 -5.53 0.16
CA SER A 221 17.15 -6.61 -0.73
C SER A 221 16.91 -7.99 -0.12
N SER A 222 16.86 -9.01 -0.97
CA SER A 222 16.97 -10.41 -0.51
C SER A 222 18.28 -10.63 0.22
N SER A 223 18.26 -11.47 1.26
CA SER A 223 19.43 -11.70 2.10
C SER A 223 20.50 -12.50 1.35
N TYR A 224 21.75 -12.10 1.53
CA TYR A 224 22.92 -12.88 1.09
C TYR A 224 23.04 -13.12 -0.42
N GLN A 225 22.57 -12.19 -1.26
CA GLN A 225 22.71 -12.29 -2.72
C GLN A 225 24.19 -12.28 -3.21
N TYR A 226 25.12 -11.95 -2.33
CA TYR A 226 26.54 -11.98 -2.60
C TYR A 226 27.18 -13.37 -2.48
N LEU A 227 26.42 -14.38 -2.01
CA LEU A 227 26.92 -15.74 -1.87
C LEU A 227 26.60 -16.55 -3.15
N SER A 228 27.65 -17.14 -3.72
CA SER A 228 27.48 -18.20 -4.70
C SER A 228 27.01 -19.49 -4.03
N GLY A 229 26.24 -20.31 -4.74
CA GLY A 229 25.77 -21.57 -4.17
C GLY A 229 24.78 -22.29 -5.07
N TYR A 230 24.15 -23.27 -4.47
CA TYR A 230 23.11 -24.07 -5.11
C TYR A 230 21.83 -24.02 -4.28
N ASP A 231 20.70 -24.02 -4.98
CA ASP A 231 19.40 -24.21 -4.36
C ASP A 231 19.02 -25.70 -4.34
N TYR A 232 18.40 -26.16 -3.26
CA TYR A 232 17.89 -27.50 -3.14
C TYR A 232 16.46 -27.48 -2.60
N PRO A 233 15.50 -28.15 -3.27
CA PRO A 233 15.60 -28.73 -4.62
C PRO A 233 15.60 -27.61 -5.68
N GLY A 234 16.65 -27.56 -6.51
CA GLY A 234 16.80 -26.54 -7.55
C GLY A 234 16.79 -27.12 -8.97
N ALA A 235 16.93 -28.43 -9.11
CA ALA A 235 16.84 -29.15 -10.39
C ALA A 235 16.21 -30.51 -10.18
N SER A 236 15.73 -31.10 -11.27
CA SER A 236 15.23 -32.47 -11.29
C SER A 236 15.90 -33.25 -12.39
N TYR A 237 16.31 -34.46 -12.08
CA TYR A 237 16.97 -35.38 -13.01
C TYR A 237 16.15 -36.66 -13.09
N VAL A 238 16.06 -37.24 -14.27
CA VAL A 238 15.34 -38.49 -14.50
C VAL A 238 16.35 -39.60 -14.75
N PHE A 239 16.33 -40.63 -13.92
CA PHE A 239 17.10 -41.86 -14.10
C PHE A 239 16.15 -43.05 -14.22
N GLY A 240 16.05 -43.58 -15.43
CA GLY A 240 14.97 -44.53 -15.75
C GLY A 240 13.61 -43.83 -15.66
N ASP A 241 12.70 -44.38 -14.88
CA ASP A 241 11.34 -43.83 -14.65
C ASP A 241 11.23 -43.03 -13.34
N VAL A 242 12.35 -42.75 -12.66
CA VAL A 242 12.35 -42.11 -11.35
C VAL A 242 12.90 -40.67 -11.47
N VAL A 243 12.15 -39.70 -10.93
CA VAL A 243 12.58 -38.29 -10.84
C VAL A 243 13.34 -38.10 -9.53
N TYR A 244 14.58 -37.67 -9.65
CA TYR A 244 15.43 -37.29 -8.51
C TYR A 244 15.54 -35.78 -8.40
N LYS A 245 15.32 -35.27 -7.21
CA LYS A 245 15.56 -33.84 -6.89
C LYS A 245 17.07 -33.64 -6.71
N GLY A 246 17.60 -32.61 -7.37
CA GLY A 246 19.01 -32.29 -7.35
C GLY A 246 19.29 -30.84 -6.98
N LEU A 247 20.56 -30.46 -7.07
CA LEU A 247 21.03 -29.11 -6.85
C LEU A 247 20.86 -28.30 -8.13
N GLY A 248 20.24 -27.14 -8.05
CA GLY A 248 20.18 -26.14 -9.12
C GLY A 248 21.16 -25.02 -8.85
N PHE A 249 21.74 -24.44 -9.89
CA PHE A 249 22.59 -23.27 -9.74
C PHE A 249 21.75 -22.06 -9.30
N ARG A 250 22.17 -21.38 -8.25
CA ARG A 250 21.43 -20.24 -7.66
C ARG A 250 21.44 -18.98 -8.56
N GLY A 251 22.28 -18.92 -9.56
CA GLY A 251 22.53 -17.75 -10.37
C GLY A 251 23.84 -17.05 -10.01
N LEU A 252 24.11 -15.95 -10.67
CA LEU A 252 25.34 -15.17 -10.44
C LEU A 252 25.22 -14.36 -9.13
N PRO A 253 26.23 -14.41 -8.24
CA PRO A 253 26.24 -13.58 -7.04
C PRO A 253 26.51 -12.12 -7.38
N ASN A 254 25.99 -11.20 -6.56
CA ASN A 254 26.33 -9.78 -6.60
C ASN A 254 26.98 -9.33 -5.31
N GLU A 255 28.29 -9.17 -5.30
CA GLU A 255 29.05 -8.67 -4.17
C GLU A 255 28.95 -7.15 -3.98
N LEU A 256 28.48 -6.42 -5.01
CA LEU A 256 28.41 -4.96 -5.03
C LEU A 256 27.09 -4.40 -4.49
N ILE A 257 26.10 -5.27 -4.28
CA ILE A 257 24.78 -4.85 -3.78
C ILE A 257 24.90 -4.18 -2.39
N THR A 258 24.25 -3.07 -2.25
CA THR A 258 24.31 -2.25 -1.02
C THR A 258 22.99 -1.55 -0.76
N TRP A 259 22.94 -0.69 0.24
CA TRP A 259 21.83 0.15 0.61
C TRP A 259 21.32 0.98 -0.57
N TYR A 260 20.03 0.99 -0.84
CA TYR A 260 19.48 2.09 -1.61
C TYR A 260 19.24 3.30 -0.70
N LYS A 261 19.33 4.50 -1.27
CA LYS A 261 19.31 5.75 -0.53
C LYS A 261 18.09 6.58 -0.89
N SER A 262 17.40 7.06 0.14
CA SER A 262 16.29 8.00 0.01
C SER A 262 16.73 9.36 0.56
N LYS A 263 16.78 10.38 -0.30
CA LYS A 263 17.13 11.77 0.05
C LYS A 263 15.87 12.60 -0.01
N THR A 264 15.49 13.21 1.12
CA THR A 264 14.26 14.00 1.23
C THR A 264 14.60 15.44 1.58
N LEU A 265 14.12 16.38 0.77
CA LEU A 265 14.01 17.79 1.10
C LEU A 265 12.55 18.07 1.50
N ASN A 266 12.34 18.69 2.66
CA ASN A 266 11.05 19.17 3.11
C ASN A 266 11.17 20.62 3.50
N VAL A 267 10.21 21.45 3.05
CA VAL A 267 10.07 22.86 3.43
C VAL A 267 8.64 23.08 3.86
N GLY A 268 8.44 23.69 5.02
CA GLY A 268 7.11 23.87 5.56
C GLY A 268 6.96 25.08 6.46
N THR A 269 5.72 25.35 6.81
CA THR A 269 5.34 26.41 7.74
C THR A 269 4.24 25.93 8.68
N ASP A 270 4.35 26.34 9.94
CA ASP A 270 3.34 26.12 10.98
C ASP A 270 2.82 27.48 11.42
N LEU A 271 1.52 27.71 11.37
CA LEU A 271 0.88 28.97 11.70
C LEU A 271 -0.29 28.74 12.66
N ASP A 272 -0.27 29.43 13.81
CA ASP A 272 -1.39 29.48 14.74
C ASP A 272 -1.81 30.93 14.93
N LEU A 273 -3.11 31.18 14.79
CA LEU A 273 -3.71 32.49 14.92
C LEU A 273 -4.74 32.49 16.06
N TRP A 274 -4.91 33.64 16.73
CA TRP A 274 -5.88 33.86 17.81
C TRP A 274 -5.82 32.76 18.89
N ASN A 275 -4.62 32.50 19.43
CA ASN A 275 -4.37 31.46 20.43
C ASN A 275 -4.76 30.05 19.98
N GLY A 276 -4.52 29.74 18.70
CA GLY A 276 -4.82 28.44 18.09
C GLY A 276 -6.30 28.24 17.78
N MET A 277 -7.08 29.32 17.69
CA MET A 277 -8.43 29.25 17.14
C MET A 277 -8.39 28.82 15.67
N LEU A 278 -7.44 29.33 14.92
CA LEU A 278 -7.11 28.88 13.56
C LEU A 278 -5.68 28.38 13.51
N SER A 279 -5.44 27.20 12.95
CA SER A 279 -4.13 26.62 12.71
C SER A 279 -3.97 26.19 11.26
N ALA A 280 -2.78 26.37 10.72
CA ALA A 280 -2.43 25.90 9.39
C ALA A 280 -1.01 25.30 9.40
N GLN A 281 -0.87 24.15 8.80
CA GLN A 281 0.42 23.51 8.54
C GLN A 281 0.49 23.17 7.06
N VAL A 282 1.58 23.59 6.41
CA VAL A 282 1.80 23.36 4.98
C VAL A 282 3.20 22.83 4.79
N ASP A 283 3.33 21.74 4.07
CA ASP A 283 4.57 21.07 3.73
C ASP A 283 4.69 20.86 2.24
N PHE A 284 5.87 21.10 1.70
CA PHE A 284 6.29 20.71 0.37
C PHE A 284 7.46 19.76 0.50
N PHE A 285 7.42 18.62 -0.22
CA PHE A 285 8.48 17.65 -0.14
C PHE A 285 8.91 17.13 -1.51
N TRP A 286 10.21 16.77 -1.58
CA TRP A 286 10.83 16.07 -2.69
C TRP A 286 11.67 14.94 -2.12
N ARG A 287 11.30 13.70 -2.43
CA ARG A 287 12.00 12.50 -2.00
C ARG A 287 12.58 11.79 -3.21
N TYR A 288 13.88 11.89 -3.38
CA TYR A 288 14.63 11.19 -4.40
C TYR A 288 15.18 9.88 -3.84
N ARG A 289 14.85 8.75 -4.50
CA ARG A 289 15.41 7.44 -4.15
C ARG A 289 16.37 7.01 -5.24
N ASP A 290 17.53 6.52 -4.82
CA ASP A 290 18.67 6.17 -5.65
C ASP A 290 19.19 4.79 -5.28
N GLY A 291 19.58 4.00 -6.28
CA GLY A 291 20.07 2.64 -6.11
C GLY A 291 18.97 1.62 -5.79
N LEU A 292 17.73 1.86 -6.21
CA LEU A 292 16.69 0.84 -6.15
C LEU A 292 17.10 -0.36 -7.00
N LEU A 293 16.75 -1.56 -6.54
CA LEU A 293 17.15 -2.78 -7.22
C LEU A 293 16.47 -2.95 -8.57
N GLY A 294 17.21 -3.48 -9.52
CA GLY A 294 16.74 -3.86 -10.84
C GLY A 294 17.70 -4.89 -11.46
N LYS A 295 17.18 -5.71 -12.34
CA LYS A 295 18.03 -6.57 -13.20
C LYS A 295 18.38 -5.80 -14.45
N ARG A 296 19.62 -5.93 -14.94
CA ARG A 296 19.97 -5.38 -16.27
C ARG A 296 19.10 -6.03 -17.32
N SER A 297 18.50 -5.19 -18.15
CA SER A 297 17.66 -5.60 -19.27
C SER A 297 18.48 -5.57 -20.55
N GLY A 298 18.56 -6.69 -21.26
CA GLY A 298 19.17 -6.77 -22.58
C GLY A 298 20.67 -7.14 -22.59
N GLU A 299 21.17 -7.44 -23.75
CA GLU A 299 22.56 -7.61 -24.22
C GLU A 299 23.43 -8.71 -23.57
N VAL A 300 22.92 -9.47 -22.62
CA VAL A 300 23.69 -10.64 -22.17
C VAL A 300 23.29 -11.83 -23.03
N PRO A 301 24.23 -12.38 -23.86
CA PRO A 301 23.91 -13.54 -24.65
C PRO A 301 23.38 -14.69 -23.79
N GLY A 302 22.28 -15.34 -24.21
CA GLY A 302 21.71 -16.50 -23.52
C GLY A 302 22.71 -17.66 -23.31
N THR A 303 23.85 -17.60 -24.00
CA THR A 303 25.00 -18.52 -23.83
C THR A 303 25.68 -18.45 -22.46
N ILE A 304 25.44 -17.40 -21.67
CA ILE A 304 25.91 -17.35 -20.26
C ILE A 304 25.25 -18.44 -19.40
N GLY A 305 24.04 -18.88 -19.76
CA GLY A 305 23.36 -19.96 -19.07
C GLY A 305 22.97 -19.66 -17.60
N ALA A 306 22.97 -18.37 -17.20
CA ALA A 306 22.60 -17.91 -15.87
C ALA A 306 21.81 -16.60 -15.94
N GLU A 307 20.89 -16.41 -14.98
CA GLU A 307 20.21 -15.12 -14.79
C GLU A 307 21.17 -14.09 -14.19
N LEU A 308 21.05 -12.85 -14.65
CA LEU A 308 21.76 -11.73 -14.06
C LEU A 308 21.21 -11.42 -12.66
N PRO A 309 22.08 -11.06 -11.71
CA PRO A 309 21.67 -10.67 -10.38
C PRO A 309 20.98 -9.29 -10.38
N GLU A 310 20.31 -8.97 -9.30
CA GLU A 310 19.86 -7.61 -9.02
C GLU A 310 21.05 -6.69 -8.74
N GLU A 311 20.96 -5.45 -9.20
CA GLU A 311 21.93 -4.39 -8.97
C GLU A 311 21.22 -3.11 -8.50
N ASN A 312 21.98 -2.19 -7.88
CA ASN A 312 21.46 -0.88 -7.47
C ASN A 312 21.41 0.09 -8.68
N LEU A 313 20.40 -0.03 -9.54
CA LEU A 313 20.31 0.67 -10.83
C LEU A 313 19.25 1.77 -10.87
N ASN A 314 18.08 1.51 -10.31
CA ASN A 314 16.89 2.29 -10.56
C ASN A 314 16.77 3.52 -9.64
N GLN A 315 16.04 4.53 -10.12
CA GLN A 315 15.86 5.80 -9.42
C GLN A 315 14.43 6.30 -9.58
N ASP A 316 13.87 6.85 -8.52
CA ASP A 316 12.58 7.54 -8.59
C ASP A 316 12.52 8.82 -7.74
N LEU A 317 11.52 9.63 -8.00
CA LEU A 317 11.25 10.89 -7.31
C LEU A 317 9.78 10.94 -6.89
N TYR A 318 9.54 11.03 -5.59
CA TYR A 318 8.26 11.42 -5.05
C TYR A 318 8.27 12.93 -4.79
N LYS A 319 7.23 13.61 -5.22
CA LYS A 319 7.02 15.03 -4.92
C LYS A 319 5.57 15.28 -4.59
N GLY A 320 5.35 16.22 -3.69
CA GLY A 320 4.00 16.53 -3.27
C GLY A 320 3.95 17.66 -2.27
N PHE A 321 2.75 17.89 -1.79
CA PHE A 321 2.49 18.80 -0.69
C PHE A 321 1.39 18.27 0.22
N GLU A 322 1.43 18.70 1.47
CA GLU A 322 0.49 18.36 2.52
C GLU A 322 0.00 19.64 3.19
N ILE A 323 -1.29 19.69 3.48
CA ILE A 323 -1.93 20.81 4.16
C ILE A 323 -2.80 20.25 5.30
N VAL A 324 -2.63 20.80 6.50
CA VAL A 324 -3.54 20.59 7.62
C VAL A 324 -4.08 21.94 8.06
N LEU A 325 -5.39 22.07 8.11
CA LEU A 325 -6.09 23.26 8.61
C LEU A 325 -6.91 22.87 9.83
N GLY A 326 -6.79 23.64 10.89
CA GLY A 326 -7.57 23.45 12.11
C GLY A 326 -8.33 24.72 12.48
N HIS A 327 -9.56 24.55 12.88
CA HIS A 327 -10.35 25.62 13.50
C HIS A 327 -11.01 25.10 14.76
N ARG A 328 -10.80 25.78 15.87
CA ARG A 328 -11.47 25.46 17.15
C ARG A 328 -11.97 26.73 17.82
N ASN A 329 -13.16 26.68 18.37
CA ASN A 329 -13.70 27.82 19.10
C ASN A 329 -14.67 27.34 20.20
N LYS A 330 -14.91 28.23 21.14
CA LYS A 330 -15.87 28.08 22.22
C LYS A 330 -16.81 29.27 22.21
N ILE A 331 -18.11 29.02 22.03
CA ILE A 331 -19.18 30.02 22.04
C ILE A 331 -20.12 29.66 23.19
N ASN A 332 -20.00 30.33 24.34
CA ASN A 332 -20.68 29.98 25.58
C ASN A 332 -20.42 28.50 25.96
N ASP A 333 -21.46 27.68 25.99
CA ASP A 333 -21.42 26.25 26.35
C ASP A 333 -21.13 25.36 25.12
N PHE A 334 -21.04 25.93 23.91
CA PHE A 334 -20.80 25.19 22.69
C PHE A 334 -19.30 25.24 22.33
N ASN A 335 -18.64 24.06 22.39
CA ASN A 335 -17.26 23.87 21.95
C ASN A 335 -17.29 23.13 20.62
N TYR A 336 -16.47 23.55 19.65
CA TYR A 336 -16.33 22.78 18.43
C TYR A 336 -14.90 22.85 17.89
N SER A 337 -14.53 21.84 17.12
CA SER A 337 -13.29 21.81 16.35
C SER A 337 -13.54 21.17 14.99
N VAL A 338 -12.87 21.73 13.99
CA VAL A 338 -12.82 21.21 12.62
C VAL A 338 -11.36 21.09 12.25
N SER A 339 -10.95 19.91 11.80
CA SER A 339 -9.63 19.65 11.24
C SER A 339 -9.79 19.10 9.84
N LEU A 340 -9.12 19.74 8.88
CA LEU A 340 -9.09 19.31 7.49
C LEU A 340 -7.65 18.91 7.15
N ASN A 341 -7.47 17.81 6.47
CA ASN A 341 -6.18 17.44 5.90
C ASN A 341 -6.32 17.16 4.40
N PHE A 342 -5.27 17.50 3.68
CA PHE A 342 -5.17 17.24 2.25
C PHE A 342 -3.72 16.92 1.92
N ALA A 343 -3.50 15.86 1.15
CA ALA A 343 -2.19 15.50 0.61
C ALA A 343 -2.28 15.18 -0.87
N LEU A 344 -1.31 15.65 -1.63
CA LEU A 344 -1.12 15.29 -3.02
C LEU A 344 0.30 14.78 -3.19
N THR A 345 0.43 13.55 -3.66
CA THR A 345 1.72 12.91 -3.90
C THR A 345 1.75 12.28 -5.26
N ARG A 346 2.85 12.48 -6.00
CA ARG A 346 3.04 11.84 -7.28
C ARG A 346 4.46 11.31 -7.42
N ARG A 347 4.59 10.07 -7.91
CA ARG A 347 5.86 9.38 -8.16
C ARG A 347 6.24 9.54 -9.62
N GLN A 348 7.50 9.88 -9.87
CA GLN A 348 8.11 9.90 -11.20
C GLN A 348 9.28 8.91 -11.22
N ASN A 349 9.29 7.99 -12.17
CA ASN A 349 10.45 7.17 -12.45
C ASN A 349 11.53 8.07 -13.06
N ARG A 350 12.68 8.23 -12.40
CA ARG A 350 13.79 9.07 -12.92
C ARG A 350 14.68 8.29 -13.85
N HIS A 351 14.96 7.07 -13.47
CA HIS A 351 15.68 6.08 -14.26
C HIS A 351 15.15 4.70 -13.91
N LEU A 352 14.80 3.95 -14.91
CA LEU A 352 14.56 2.51 -14.82
C LEU A 352 15.45 1.84 -15.85
N GLU A 353 16.00 0.69 -15.48
CA GLU A 353 16.72 -0.14 -16.42
C GLU A 353 15.72 -0.68 -17.46
N GLU A 354 15.95 -0.35 -18.72
CA GLU A 354 15.07 -0.65 -19.85
C GLU A 354 15.88 -1.34 -20.93
N GLY A 355 15.27 -2.31 -21.63
CA GLY A 355 15.88 -2.95 -22.78
C GLY A 355 16.04 -2.03 -23.99
N ASP A 356 16.84 -2.45 -24.96
CA ASP A 356 17.00 -1.72 -26.20
C ASP A 356 15.72 -1.73 -27.01
N ALA A 357 15.36 -0.56 -27.50
CA ALA A 357 14.20 -0.39 -28.35
C ALA A 357 14.55 -0.69 -29.81
N VAL A 358 13.68 -1.39 -30.51
CA VAL A 358 13.85 -1.77 -31.92
C VAL A 358 13.84 -0.54 -32.84
N ASN A 359 13.03 0.46 -32.51
CA ASN A 359 12.89 1.69 -33.30
C ASN A 359 12.49 2.88 -32.41
N SER A 360 12.34 4.07 -33.00
CA SER A 360 12.02 5.29 -32.25
C SER A 360 10.61 5.28 -31.66
N TYR A 361 9.64 4.65 -32.32
CA TYR A 361 8.27 4.50 -31.81
C TYR A 361 8.24 3.57 -30.61
N ASP A 362 8.88 2.42 -30.70
CA ASP A 362 9.01 1.47 -29.61
C ASP A 362 9.72 2.09 -28.40
N ARG A 363 10.81 2.85 -28.64
CA ARG A 363 11.49 3.61 -27.60
C ARG A 363 10.57 4.61 -26.91
N TRP A 364 9.75 5.33 -27.66
CA TRP A 364 8.79 6.27 -27.09
C TRP A 364 7.70 5.53 -26.32
N ARG A 365 7.14 4.49 -26.92
CA ARG A 365 6.02 3.73 -26.35
C ARG A 365 6.41 3.04 -25.04
N ASN A 366 7.49 2.28 -25.03
CA ASN A 366 7.90 1.41 -23.94
C ASN A 366 8.79 2.10 -22.87
N LYS A 367 9.10 3.37 -23.05
CA LYS A 367 9.90 4.10 -22.08
C LYS A 367 9.14 4.35 -20.77
N TYR A 368 9.72 3.92 -19.65
CA TYR A 368 9.23 4.20 -18.30
C TYR A 368 10.05 5.29 -17.61
N SER A 369 11.32 5.46 -17.97
CA SER A 369 12.21 6.48 -17.44
C SER A 369 11.71 7.89 -17.76
N ASN A 370 11.79 8.80 -16.78
CA ASN A 370 11.27 10.16 -16.80
C ASN A 370 9.75 10.29 -16.95
N ARG A 371 9.00 9.21 -16.75
CA ARG A 371 7.53 9.21 -16.72
C ARG A 371 7.00 9.08 -15.30
N TYR A 372 5.79 9.56 -15.08
CA TYR A 372 5.09 9.29 -13.84
C TYR A 372 4.66 7.83 -13.76
N SER A 373 4.74 7.24 -12.56
CA SER A 373 4.40 5.82 -12.34
C SER A 373 2.90 5.53 -12.45
N ASP A 374 2.08 6.56 -12.49
CA ASP A 374 0.64 6.49 -12.67
C ASP A 374 0.23 6.56 -14.15
N MET A 375 1.19 6.52 -15.06
CA MET A 375 0.93 6.28 -16.47
C MET A 375 0.78 4.81 -16.73
N GLY A 376 -0.23 4.45 -17.47
CA GLY A 376 -0.45 3.10 -17.95
C GLY A 376 -0.50 3.04 -19.47
N TRP A 377 -0.69 1.85 -19.98
CA TRP A 377 -0.80 1.57 -21.40
C TRP A 377 -2.21 1.06 -21.68
N ALA A 378 -2.89 1.70 -22.61
CA ALA A 378 -4.25 1.36 -23.00
C ALA A 378 -4.46 1.64 -24.49
N TYR A 379 -5.47 1.02 -25.07
CA TYR A 379 -5.95 1.41 -26.39
C TYR A 379 -6.67 2.75 -26.30
N GLY A 380 -6.46 3.63 -27.27
CA GLY A 380 -7.37 4.73 -27.56
C GLY A 380 -8.71 4.18 -28.03
N SER A 381 -9.79 4.92 -27.79
CA SER A 381 -11.12 4.44 -28.08
C SER A 381 -11.95 5.46 -28.84
N ASN A 382 -12.54 5.01 -29.96
CA ASN A 382 -13.46 5.75 -30.81
C ASN A 382 -14.93 5.40 -30.53
N GLY A 383 -15.24 4.86 -29.34
CA GLY A 383 -16.59 4.49 -28.93
C GLY A 383 -16.96 3.05 -29.28
N GLN A 384 -18.11 2.83 -29.87
CA GLN A 384 -18.64 1.53 -30.24
C GLN A 384 -18.92 1.46 -31.74
N PHE A 385 -18.79 0.29 -32.33
CA PHE A 385 -19.28 0.06 -33.69
C PHE A 385 -20.78 0.23 -33.74
N THR A 386 -21.25 0.97 -34.74
CA THR A 386 -22.68 1.30 -34.89
C THR A 386 -23.42 0.39 -35.89
N SER A 387 -22.70 -0.21 -36.83
CA SER A 387 -23.22 -1.10 -37.86
C SER A 387 -22.16 -2.05 -38.41
N MET A 388 -22.58 -3.05 -39.18
CA MET A 388 -21.65 -3.92 -39.89
C MET A 388 -20.81 -3.15 -40.91
N GLU A 389 -21.39 -2.12 -41.55
CA GLU A 389 -20.63 -1.27 -42.49
C GLU A 389 -19.54 -0.47 -41.78
N ASP A 390 -19.80 0.00 -40.58
CA ASP A 390 -18.79 0.68 -39.74
C ASP A 390 -17.63 -0.27 -39.39
N ILE A 391 -17.92 -1.54 -39.07
CA ILE A 391 -16.90 -2.57 -38.85
C ILE A 391 -16.02 -2.77 -40.09
N TRP A 392 -16.65 -2.95 -41.26
CA TRP A 392 -15.90 -3.24 -42.49
C TRP A 392 -15.04 -2.06 -42.98
N ARG A 393 -15.36 -0.85 -42.59
CA ARG A 393 -14.59 0.37 -42.90
C ARG A 393 -13.51 0.72 -41.88
N SER A 394 -13.47 -0.02 -40.76
CA SER A 394 -12.55 0.25 -39.66
C SER A 394 -11.34 -0.68 -39.72
N PRO A 395 -10.24 -0.33 -39.03
CA PRO A 395 -9.12 -1.22 -38.83
C PRO A 395 -9.53 -2.58 -38.25
N ILE A 396 -8.82 -3.62 -38.64
CA ILE A 396 -9.09 -5.00 -38.22
C ILE A 396 -8.62 -5.18 -36.78
N GLN A 397 -9.52 -5.45 -35.84
CA GLN A 397 -9.17 -5.61 -34.43
C GLN A 397 -9.39 -7.03 -33.87
N ASP A 398 -9.87 -7.97 -34.66
CA ASP A 398 -10.12 -9.37 -34.24
C ASP A 398 -9.14 -10.38 -34.84
N GLY A 399 -8.19 -9.92 -35.65
CA GLY A 399 -7.27 -10.79 -36.39
C GLY A 399 -7.91 -11.68 -37.46
N GLN A 400 -9.23 -11.50 -37.73
CA GLN A 400 -10.03 -12.30 -38.64
C GLN A 400 -10.80 -11.48 -39.68
N GLY A 401 -10.27 -10.30 -40.01
CA GLY A 401 -10.89 -9.40 -40.99
C GLY A 401 -12.19 -8.73 -40.52
N GLY A 402 -12.42 -8.60 -39.23
CA GLY A 402 -13.63 -8.05 -38.64
C GLY A 402 -14.80 -9.03 -38.57
N ALA A 403 -14.57 -10.30 -38.92
CA ALA A 403 -15.63 -11.32 -39.02
C ALA A 403 -16.29 -11.67 -37.68
N THR A 404 -15.58 -11.47 -36.56
CA THR A 404 -16.07 -11.74 -35.21
C THR A 404 -16.62 -10.51 -34.49
N GLN A 405 -16.49 -9.32 -35.07
CA GLN A 405 -17.00 -8.07 -34.51
C GLN A 405 -18.52 -7.93 -34.73
N LEU A 406 -19.18 -7.29 -33.78
CA LEU A 406 -20.60 -6.96 -33.87
C LEU A 406 -20.83 -5.48 -33.54
N PRO A 407 -21.91 -4.88 -34.05
CA PRO A 407 -22.34 -3.58 -33.55
C PRO A 407 -22.47 -3.57 -32.04
N GLY A 408 -21.96 -2.52 -31.42
CA GLY A 408 -21.84 -2.43 -29.96
C GLY A 408 -20.51 -2.83 -29.36
N ASP A 409 -19.63 -3.50 -30.11
CA ASP A 409 -18.28 -3.77 -29.66
C ASP A 409 -17.47 -2.49 -29.55
N TRP A 410 -16.49 -2.46 -28.63
CA TRP A 410 -15.61 -1.32 -28.49
C TRP A 410 -14.77 -1.13 -29.75
N LYS A 411 -14.70 0.11 -30.26
CA LYS A 411 -13.94 0.50 -31.42
C LYS A 411 -12.65 1.18 -30.96
N TYR A 412 -11.51 0.55 -31.21
CA TYR A 412 -10.20 1.07 -30.81
C TYR A 412 -9.59 1.95 -31.89
N GLU A 413 -8.61 2.76 -31.47
CA GLU A 413 -7.87 3.67 -32.32
C GLU A 413 -6.63 2.95 -32.87
N ASP A 414 -6.50 2.99 -34.19
CA ASP A 414 -5.29 2.56 -34.89
C ASP A 414 -4.24 3.68 -34.75
N TRP A 415 -3.39 3.51 -33.76
CA TRP A 415 -2.40 4.54 -33.39
C TRP A 415 -1.22 4.60 -34.33
N ASN A 416 -0.76 3.48 -34.85
CA ASN A 416 0.37 3.38 -35.76
C ASN A 416 -0.04 3.55 -37.24
N GLY A 417 -1.33 3.45 -37.58
CA GLY A 417 -1.90 3.67 -38.90
C GLY A 417 -1.67 2.51 -39.88
N ASP A 418 -1.47 1.28 -39.39
CA ASP A 418 -1.21 0.12 -40.23
C ASP A 418 -2.46 -0.65 -40.66
N GLY A 419 -3.65 -0.26 -40.14
CA GLY A 419 -4.93 -0.87 -40.46
C GLY A 419 -5.27 -2.11 -39.63
N ILE A 420 -4.46 -2.45 -38.62
CA ILE A 420 -4.65 -3.58 -37.71
C ILE A 420 -4.56 -3.06 -36.28
N ILE A 421 -5.49 -3.44 -35.41
CA ILE A 421 -5.43 -3.13 -33.98
C ILE A 421 -4.74 -4.29 -33.26
N ASP A 422 -3.55 -4.02 -32.73
CA ASP A 422 -2.76 -4.97 -31.97
C ASP A 422 -2.02 -4.28 -30.79
N ASP A 423 -1.10 -4.98 -30.15
CA ASP A 423 -0.31 -4.43 -29.05
C ASP A 423 0.50 -3.18 -29.43
N SER A 424 0.73 -2.92 -30.72
CA SER A 424 1.43 -1.73 -31.21
C SER A 424 0.58 -0.46 -31.09
N ASP A 425 -0.75 -0.59 -30.98
CA ASP A 425 -1.69 0.53 -30.81
C ASP A 425 -1.92 0.89 -29.35
N VAL A 426 -1.40 0.09 -28.43
CA VAL A 426 -1.40 0.41 -27.01
C VAL A 426 -0.35 1.47 -26.74
N TYR A 427 -0.74 2.62 -26.24
CA TYR A 427 0.16 3.75 -25.98
C TYR A 427 0.06 4.26 -24.53
N PRO A 428 1.09 4.95 -24.02
CA PRO A 428 1.08 5.49 -22.67
C PRO A 428 0.05 6.61 -22.55
N ASN A 429 -0.91 6.44 -21.64
CA ASN A 429 -2.04 7.33 -21.47
C ASN A 429 -2.36 7.55 -19.99
N VAL A 430 -2.42 8.81 -19.55
CA VAL A 430 -2.76 9.19 -18.17
C VAL A 430 -4.25 9.39 -17.96
N TYR A 431 -5.02 9.57 -19.03
CA TYR A 431 -6.44 9.89 -18.97
C TYR A 431 -7.32 8.63 -19.03
N GLU A 432 -6.89 7.65 -19.79
CA GLU A 432 -7.62 6.40 -20.02
C GLU A 432 -7.07 5.26 -19.16
N HIS A 433 -6.03 5.56 -18.37
CA HIS A 433 -5.36 4.56 -17.60
C HIS A 433 -5.10 4.98 -16.17
N THR A 434 -4.88 4.03 -15.36
CA THR A 434 -4.77 4.22 -13.93
C THR A 434 -3.60 3.52 -13.36
N ASN A 435 -3.25 3.99 -12.20
CA ASN A 435 -2.52 3.22 -11.24
C ASN A 435 -3.22 1.85 -11.04
N ASP A 436 -2.65 0.80 -11.56
CA ASP A 436 -3.18 -0.58 -11.44
C ASP A 436 -3.44 -1.01 -10.00
N ASN A 437 -2.82 -0.32 -9.04
CA ASN A 437 -2.94 -0.60 -7.61
C ASN A 437 -4.07 0.20 -6.93
N GLY A 438 -4.87 0.98 -7.66
CA GLY A 438 -5.99 1.72 -7.08
C GLY A 438 -5.61 2.75 -6.01
N ASN A 439 -4.37 3.26 -5.99
CA ASN A 439 -3.91 4.21 -4.99
C ASN A 439 -4.23 5.65 -5.40
N PRO A 440 -4.96 6.42 -4.59
CA PRO A 440 -5.27 7.80 -4.89
C PRO A 440 -4.03 8.69 -4.89
N LYS A 441 -3.93 9.61 -5.86
CA LYS A 441 -2.91 10.68 -5.89
C LYS A 441 -3.18 11.74 -4.83
N MET A 442 -4.45 11.99 -4.58
CA MET A 442 -4.95 12.92 -3.57
C MET A 442 -5.62 12.15 -2.46
N THR A 443 -5.29 12.45 -1.23
CA THR A 443 -6.01 11.99 -0.05
C THR A 443 -6.47 13.18 0.76
N PHE A 444 -7.67 13.10 1.30
CA PHE A 444 -8.22 14.15 2.12
C PHE A 444 -9.08 13.58 3.23
N GLY A 445 -9.16 14.33 4.32
CA GLY A 445 -9.98 13.96 5.46
C GLY A 445 -10.50 15.20 6.18
N ALA A 446 -11.58 15.00 6.92
CA ALA A 446 -12.15 16.01 7.80
C ALA A 446 -12.59 15.36 9.10
N THR A 447 -12.15 15.93 10.22
CA THR A 447 -12.65 15.60 11.54
C THR A 447 -13.44 16.78 12.07
N ILE A 448 -14.69 16.55 12.48
CA ILE A 448 -15.56 17.56 13.08
C ILE A 448 -15.98 17.05 14.45
N ALA A 449 -15.64 17.77 15.49
CA ALA A 449 -16.09 17.48 16.85
C ALA A 449 -16.86 18.67 17.42
N ALA A 450 -17.92 18.38 18.15
CA ALA A 450 -18.72 19.41 18.84
C ALA A 450 -19.22 18.88 20.19
N GLU A 451 -19.25 19.77 21.16
CA GLU A 451 -19.76 19.50 22.51
C GLU A 451 -20.73 20.61 22.94
N TRP A 452 -21.87 20.23 23.48
CA TRP A 452 -22.86 21.18 23.99
C TRP A 452 -23.72 20.59 25.12
N LYS A 453 -23.62 21.16 26.29
CA LYS A 453 -24.47 20.79 27.48
C LYS A 453 -24.54 19.28 27.74
N GLY A 454 -23.41 18.60 27.65
CA GLY A 454 -23.30 17.16 27.86
C GLY A 454 -23.47 16.30 26.61
N PHE A 455 -23.98 16.83 25.50
CA PHE A 455 -23.94 16.17 24.21
C PHE A 455 -22.57 16.35 23.59
N ASP A 456 -22.08 15.31 22.95
CA ASP A 456 -20.87 15.32 22.12
C ASP A 456 -21.12 14.59 20.80
N VAL A 457 -20.51 15.11 19.74
CA VAL A 457 -20.55 14.53 18.40
C VAL A 457 -19.14 14.52 17.83
N ASN A 458 -18.75 13.43 17.20
CA ASN A 458 -17.50 13.31 16.45
C ASN A 458 -17.79 12.68 15.10
N LEU A 459 -17.36 13.35 14.02
CA LEU A 459 -17.51 12.92 12.63
C LEU A 459 -16.13 12.81 12.00
N LEU A 460 -15.87 11.69 11.32
CA LEU A 460 -14.67 11.50 10.53
C LEU A 460 -15.05 11.22 9.06
N PHE A 461 -14.60 12.10 8.18
CA PHE A 461 -14.66 11.91 6.74
C PHE A 461 -13.30 11.54 6.21
N GLN A 462 -13.28 10.63 5.25
CA GLN A 462 -12.08 10.20 4.52
C GLN A 462 -12.39 10.13 3.03
N GLY A 463 -11.47 10.58 2.20
CA GLY A 463 -11.62 10.51 0.76
C GLY A 463 -10.31 10.36 0.02
N GLY A 464 -10.42 9.93 -1.21
CA GLY A 464 -9.33 9.82 -2.17
C GLY A 464 -9.77 10.29 -3.54
N GLY A 465 -8.83 10.80 -4.32
CA GLY A 465 -9.13 11.28 -5.66
C GLY A 465 -7.95 11.18 -6.61
N GLY A 466 -8.24 11.37 -7.89
CA GLY A 466 -7.24 11.32 -8.95
C GLY A 466 -6.71 9.91 -9.21
N PHE A 467 -7.56 8.90 -9.07
CA PHE A 467 -7.26 7.52 -9.43
C PHE A 467 -8.51 6.87 -10.05
N ASN A 468 -8.30 5.81 -10.80
CA ASN A 468 -9.36 5.07 -11.46
C ASN A 468 -9.21 3.59 -11.15
N VAL A 469 -10.18 2.79 -11.48
CA VAL A 469 -10.12 1.34 -11.49
C VAL A 469 -10.60 0.80 -12.84
N ILE A 470 -10.13 -0.38 -13.19
CA ILE A 470 -10.59 -1.12 -14.35
C ILE A 470 -11.41 -2.30 -13.83
N TYR A 471 -12.61 -2.47 -14.34
CA TYR A 471 -13.39 -3.66 -14.03
C TYR A 471 -12.86 -4.85 -14.80
N PHE A 472 -12.88 -6.02 -14.16
CA PHE A 472 -12.45 -7.29 -14.73
C PHE A 472 -13.54 -8.34 -14.59
N GLU A 473 -13.45 -9.37 -15.42
CA GLU A 473 -14.25 -10.60 -15.35
C GLU A 473 -15.76 -10.31 -15.24
N GLN A 474 -16.41 -10.74 -14.15
CA GLN A 474 -17.86 -10.63 -13.98
C GLN A 474 -18.38 -9.18 -14.00
N LEU A 475 -17.54 -8.21 -13.65
CA LEU A 475 -17.91 -6.79 -13.72
C LEU A 475 -17.79 -6.22 -15.14
N GLN A 476 -16.98 -6.84 -15.99
CA GLN A 476 -16.69 -6.36 -17.34
C GLN A 476 -17.52 -7.08 -18.42
N TYR A 477 -17.78 -8.37 -18.26
CA TYR A 477 -18.54 -9.16 -19.21
C TYR A 477 -19.51 -10.15 -18.55
N PRO A 478 -20.73 -10.29 -19.10
CA PRO A 478 -21.72 -11.18 -18.53
C PRO A 478 -21.33 -12.65 -18.72
N LEU A 479 -21.85 -13.53 -17.88
CA LEU A 479 -21.69 -15.00 -17.94
C LEU A 479 -20.25 -15.49 -17.81
N CYS A 480 -19.35 -14.66 -17.30
CA CYS A 480 -17.96 -15.02 -17.04
C CYS A 480 -17.88 -16.29 -16.18
N PHE A 481 -17.04 -17.26 -16.61
CA PHE A 481 -16.88 -18.56 -15.95
C PHE A 481 -18.19 -19.33 -15.68
N GLY A 482 -19.18 -19.17 -16.53
CA GLY A 482 -20.49 -19.80 -16.37
C GLY A 482 -21.35 -19.19 -15.25
N GLY A 483 -20.99 -18.02 -14.76
CA GLY A 483 -21.76 -17.24 -13.79
C GLY A 483 -22.95 -16.52 -14.40
N ASN A 484 -23.64 -15.71 -13.57
CA ASN A 484 -24.76 -14.87 -14.04
C ASN A 484 -24.26 -13.54 -14.62
N GLY A 485 -25.08 -12.90 -15.46
CA GLY A 485 -24.87 -11.53 -15.87
C GLY A 485 -25.37 -10.56 -14.80
N LEU A 486 -24.61 -9.47 -14.56
CA LEU A 486 -25.02 -8.41 -13.66
C LEU A 486 -26.09 -7.52 -14.33
N ALA A 487 -26.90 -6.84 -13.51
CA ALA A 487 -28.03 -6.03 -13.98
C ALA A 487 -27.65 -4.89 -14.94
N HIS A 488 -26.44 -4.33 -14.81
CA HIS A 488 -25.99 -3.26 -15.69
C HIS A 488 -25.87 -3.69 -17.16
N PHE A 489 -25.68 -5.00 -17.44
CA PHE A 489 -25.67 -5.54 -18.81
C PHE A 489 -27.05 -5.60 -19.46
N TYR A 490 -28.13 -5.21 -18.78
CA TYR A 490 -29.41 -5.00 -19.47
C TYR A 490 -29.31 -3.87 -20.48
N ASP A 491 -28.50 -2.84 -20.22
CA ASP A 491 -28.21 -1.74 -21.13
C ASP A 491 -27.05 -2.09 -22.08
N ARG A 492 -27.22 -3.15 -22.85
CA ARG A 492 -26.26 -3.62 -23.85
C ARG A 492 -26.78 -3.43 -25.27
N TYR A 493 -25.90 -3.37 -26.22
CA TYR A 493 -26.25 -3.53 -27.62
C TYR A 493 -26.95 -4.88 -27.83
N ARG A 494 -28.07 -4.89 -28.54
CA ARG A 494 -28.86 -6.10 -28.82
C ARG A 494 -29.66 -5.93 -30.11
N GLN A 495 -30.09 -7.03 -30.67
CA GLN A 495 -31.06 -7.00 -31.75
C GLN A 495 -32.50 -7.05 -31.22
N ASP A 496 -33.43 -6.35 -31.89
CA ASP A 496 -34.85 -6.52 -31.68
C ASP A 496 -35.38 -7.77 -32.41
N GLU A 497 -36.66 -8.04 -32.31
CA GLU A 497 -37.32 -9.18 -32.98
C GLU A 497 -37.25 -9.10 -34.52
N ASN A 498 -37.01 -7.93 -35.08
CA ASN A 498 -36.90 -7.68 -36.52
C ASN A 498 -35.42 -7.72 -37.00
N GLY A 499 -34.47 -7.97 -36.11
CA GLY A 499 -33.04 -7.97 -36.42
C GLY A 499 -32.37 -6.61 -36.45
N ASN A 500 -33.07 -5.52 -36.06
CA ASN A 500 -32.46 -4.20 -35.96
C ASN A 500 -31.62 -4.06 -34.70
N TRP A 501 -30.48 -3.39 -34.83
CA TRP A 501 -29.61 -3.13 -33.69
C TRP A 501 -30.17 -1.99 -32.83
N ILE A 502 -30.36 -2.27 -31.56
CA ILE A 502 -30.71 -1.32 -30.50
C ILE A 502 -29.45 -0.95 -29.76
N PRO A 503 -29.03 0.33 -29.77
CA PRO A 503 -27.85 0.78 -29.03
C PRO A 503 -28.00 0.58 -27.53
N GLY A 504 -26.87 0.34 -26.87
CA GLY A 504 -26.74 0.23 -25.42
C GLY A 504 -25.33 0.62 -24.98
N LYS A 505 -25.13 0.83 -23.70
CA LYS A 505 -23.84 1.23 -23.11
C LYS A 505 -22.78 0.11 -23.20
N TRP A 506 -23.22 -1.15 -23.15
CA TRP A 506 -22.33 -2.30 -23.11
C TRP A 506 -22.31 -3.04 -24.46
N PRO A 507 -21.21 -3.76 -24.77
CA PRO A 507 -21.19 -4.65 -25.94
C PRO A 507 -22.28 -5.71 -25.91
N THR A 508 -22.56 -6.29 -27.07
CA THR A 508 -23.45 -7.42 -27.22
C THR A 508 -22.94 -8.63 -26.43
N THR A 509 -23.85 -9.31 -25.69
CA THR A 509 -23.51 -10.50 -24.92
C THR A 509 -23.07 -11.64 -25.81
N ARG A 510 -21.91 -12.22 -25.55
CA ARG A 510 -21.35 -13.38 -26.20
C ARG A 510 -20.55 -14.22 -25.22
N ASP A 511 -20.15 -15.41 -25.64
CA ASP A 511 -19.23 -16.24 -24.87
C ASP A 511 -17.88 -15.54 -24.70
N ALA A 512 -17.46 -15.35 -23.47
CA ALA A 512 -16.25 -14.63 -23.10
C ALA A 512 -14.95 -15.29 -23.61
N GLY A 513 -14.95 -16.59 -23.83
CA GLY A 513 -13.78 -17.32 -24.32
C GLY A 513 -13.33 -16.96 -25.73
N SER A 514 -14.19 -16.32 -26.51
CA SER A 514 -13.94 -16.07 -27.94
C SER A 514 -13.55 -14.63 -28.28
N TYR A 515 -13.65 -13.66 -27.33
CA TYR A 515 -13.61 -12.24 -27.70
C TYR A 515 -12.87 -11.36 -26.67
N SER A 516 -11.57 -11.60 -26.55
CA SER A 516 -10.69 -10.78 -25.67
C SER A 516 -10.65 -9.29 -26.05
N VAL A 517 -11.02 -8.94 -27.29
CA VAL A 517 -10.94 -7.56 -27.81
C VAL A 517 -11.85 -6.60 -27.07
N ASN A 518 -13.08 -7.02 -26.68
CA ASN A 518 -13.99 -6.16 -25.91
C ASN A 518 -13.59 -5.95 -24.45
N TYR A 519 -12.52 -6.61 -24.01
CA TYR A 519 -12.08 -6.61 -22.62
C TYR A 519 -10.68 -6.00 -22.45
N ALA A 520 -10.16 -5.44 -23.52
CA ALA A 520 -8.90 -4.72 -23.46
C ALA A 520 -9.04 -3.42 -22.64
N ARG A 521 -7.93 -2.99 -22.06
CA ARG A 521 -7.87 -1.72 -21.32
C ARG A 521 -8.12 -0.55 -22.26
N CYS A 522 -9.18 0.19 -22.01
CA CYS A 522 -9.52 1.40 -22.73
C CYS A 522 -10.33 2.34 -21.86
N LYS A 523 -10.71 3.49 -22.38
CA LYS A 523 -11.49 4.48 -21.65
C LYS A 523 -12.83 3.94 -21.15
N GLN A 524 -13.51 3.11 -21.93
CA GLN A 524 -14.82 2.57 -21.60
C GLN A 524 -14.77 1.58 -20.42
N THR A 525 -13.63 0.92 -20.21
CA THR A 525 -13.45 -0.04 -19.12
C THR A 525 -12.78 0.57 -17.90
N THR A 526 -12.51 1.89 -17.95
CA THR A 526 -11.83 2.65 -16.89
C THR A 526 -12.80 3.55 -16.17
N TYR A 527 -12.88 3.46 -14.86
CA TYR A 527 -13.84 4.17 -14.00
C TYR A 527 -13.12 5.05 -12.98
N ASP A 528 -13.58 6.30 -12.83
CA ASP A 528 -13.10 7.19 -11.76
C ASP A 528 -13.49 6.61 -10.39
N ALA A 529 -12.49 6.30 -9.59
CA ALA A 529 -12.63 5.73 -8.26
C ALA A 529 -12.58 6.77 -7.14
N SER A 530 -12.62 8.06 -7.47
CA SER A 530 -12.66 9.13 -6.46
C SER A 530 -13.85 8.96 -5.54
N TYR A 531 -13.63 9.18 -4.23
CA TYR A 531 -14.66 8.97 -3.24
C TYR A 531 -14.55 9.90 -2.04
N LEU A 532 -15.67 10.08 -1.34
CA LEU A 532 -15.77 10.64 0.00
C LEU A 532 -16.62 9.72 0.88
N ARG A 533 -16.08 9.28 2.01
CA ARG A 533 -16.76 8.38 2.95
C ARG A 533 -16.93 9.02 4.32
N LEU A 534 -18.12 8.90 4.91
CA LEU A 534 -18.33 9.10 6.32
C LEU A 534 -17.85 7.85 7.07
N LYS A 535 -16.57 7.91 7.50
CA LYS A 535 -15.83 6.78 8.06
C LYS A 535 -16.30 6.41 9.45
N SER A 536 -16.52 7.42 10.30
CA SER A 536 -17.12 7.21 11.62
C SER A 536 -17.99 8.39 12.04
N VAL A 537 -19.02 8.06 12.78
CA VAL A 537 -19.87 8.99 13.54
C VAL A 537 -19.95 8.46 14.96
N GLU A 538 -19.69 9.30 15.93
CA GLU A 538 -20.00 9.01 17.33
C GLU A 538 -20.84 10.14 17.92
N ILE A 539 -21.93 9.77 18.59
CA ILE A 539 -22.81 10.69 19.31
C ILE A 539 -22.89 10.20 20.73
N GLY A 540 -22.57 11.06 21.70
CA GLY A 540 -22.58 10.76 23.11
C GLY A 540 -23.38 11.77 23.91
N TYR A 541 -23.81 11.32 25.08
CA TYR A 541 -24.39 12.18 26.09
C TYR A 541 -23.83 11.85 27.47
N THR A 542 -23.20 12.82 28.10
CA THR A 542 -22.70 12.73 29.46
C THR A 542 -23.79 13.22 30.41
N ILE A 543 -24.29 12.32 31.25
CA ILE A 543 -25.32 12.62 32.23
C ILE A 543 -24.76 13.61 33.26
N PRO A 544 -25.53 14.68 33.62
CA PRO A 544 -25.07 15.67 34.56
C PRO A 544 -24.69 15.08 35.93
N GLN A 545 -23.58 15.52 36.48
CA GLN A 545 -22.95 14.95 37.67
C GLN A 545 -23.86 15.00 38.91
N HIS A 546 -24.79 16.01 39.01
CA HIS A 546 -25.75 16.08 40.12
C HIS A 546 -26.74 14.90 40.12
N ILE A 547 -26.93 14.21 39.01
CA ILE A 547 -27.73 13.00 38.89
C ILE A 547 -26.89 11.78 39.24
N THR A 548 -25.70 11.64 38.63
CA THR A 548 -24.88 10.44 38.76
C THR A 548 -24.30 10.26 40.16
N ARG A 549 -23.97 11.32 40.86
CA ARG A 549 -23.51 11.28 42.27
C ARG A 549 -24.49 10.63 43.24
N LYS A 550 -25.80 10.66 42.93
CA LYS A 550 -26.83 9.96 43.75
C LYS A 550 -26.59 8.44 43.73
N PHE A 551 -25.95 7.94 42.75
CA PHE A 551 -25.60 6.52 42.57
C PHE A 551 -24.10 6.22 42.82
N LYS A 552 -23.35 7.19 43.40
CA LYS A 552 -21.90 7.08 43.64
C LYS A 552 -21.10 6.87 42.36
N VAL A 553 -21.56 7.46 41.25
CA VAL A 553 -20.92 7.43 39.95
C VAL A 553 -20.42 8.84 39.65
N ASP A 554 -19.11 8.99 39.37
CA ASP A 554 -18.51 10.28 39.06
C ASP A 554 -18.86 10.76 37.65
N ARG A 555 -18.86 9.85 36.69
CA ARG A 555 -19.20 10.14 35.29
C ARG A 555 -19.92 8.96 34.65
N LEU A 556 -21.03 9.25 33.98
CA LEU A 556 -21.73 8.29 33.11
C LEU A 556 -21.95 8.96 31.74
N ARG A 557 -21.33 8.38 30.70
CA ARG A 557 -21.57 8.77 29.31
C ARG A 557 -22.17 7.59 28.56
N ILE A 558 -23.26 7.83 27.87
CA ILE A 558 -23.91 6.89 26.95
C ILE A 558 -23.56 7.33 25.54
N PHE A 559 -23.17 6.42 24.67
CA PHE A 559 -22.83 6.76 23.30
C PHE A 559 -23.29 5.70 22.31
N ALA A 560 -23.49 6.15 21.09
CA ALA A 560 -23.66 5.31 19.92
C ALA A 560 -22.63 5.72 18.87
N ASN A 561 -22.03 4.76 18.18
CA ASN A 561 -21.17 5.03 17.04
C ASN A 561 -21.54 4.17 15.83
N GLY A 562 -21.24 4.70 14.66
CA GLY A 562 -21.42 4.01 13.40
C GLY A 562 -20.19 4.17 12.52
N TYR A 563 -19.87 3.13 11.75
CA TYR A 563 -18.73 3.12 10.83
C TYR A 563 -19.18 2.87 9.40
N ASN A 564 -18.51 3.54 8.46
CA ASN A 564 -18.72 3.37 7.02
C ASN A 564 -20.18 3.62 6.60
N LEU A 565 -20.83 4.64 7.16
CA LEU A 565 -22.28 4.83 7.05
C LEU A 565 -22.72 5.15 5.64
N PHE A 566 -21.96 5.96 4.91
CA PHE A 566 -22.18 6.18 3.50
C PHE A 566 -20.88 6.52 2.75
N THR A 567 -20.88 6.26 1.45
CA THR A 567 -19.80 6.59 0.53
C THR A 567 -20.39 7.27 -0.70
N LEU A 568 -19.82 8.40 -1.07
CA LEU A 568 -20.06 9.05 -2.35
C LEU A 568 -18.93 8.60 -3.29
N SER A 569 -19.26 7.94 -4.38
CA SER A 569 -18.34 7.45 -5.41
C SER A 569 -19.07 7.26 -6.71
N ASN A 570 -18.34 7.31 -7.83
CA ASN A 570 -18.86 6.98 -9.15
C ASN A 570 -18.77 5.47 -9.47
N LEU A 571 -18.24 4.67 -8.56
CA LEU A 571 -18.16 3.22 -8.74
C LEU A 571 -19.47 2.55 -8.36
N ASP A 572 -19.96 1.72 -9.27
CA ASP A 572 -20.99 0.73 -8.99
C ASP A 572 -20.32 -0.60 -8.63
N PHE A 573 -20.94 -1.44 -7.80
CA PHE A 573 -20.56 -2.83 -7.48
C PHE A 573 -19.27 -3.07 -6.68
N VAL A 574 -18.32 -2.13 -6.66
CA VAL A 574 -17.05 -2.27 -5.94
C VAL A 574 -16.85 -1.12 -4.96
N ASP A 575 -16.13 -1.39 -3.89
CA ASP A 575 -15.79 -0.36 -2.89
C ASP A 575 -14.50 0.35 -3.30
N PRO A 576 -14.46 1.69 -3.34
CA PRO A 576 -13.27 2.42 -3.77
C PRO A 576 -12.05 2.26 -2.84
N GLU A 577 -12.24 1.78 -1.62
CA GLU A 577 -11.14 1.44 -0.69
C GLU A 577 -10.63 -0.01 -0.88
N HIS A 578 -11.25 -0.79 -1.76
CA HIS A 578 -10.80 -2.12 -2.15
C HIS A 578 -10.26 -2.11 -3.59
N PRO A 579 -8.99 -1.74 -3.78
CA PRO A 579 -8.40 -1.67 -5.12
C PRO A 579 -8.41 -3.00 -5.87
N GLU A 580 -8.41 -4.11 -5.15
CA GLU A 580 -8.51 -5.46 -5.71
C GLU A 580 -9.98 -5.93 -5.87
N GLY A 581 -10.95 -5.07 -5.53
CA GLY A 581 -12.37 -5.37 -5.64
C GLY A 581 -12.95 -5.28 -7.05
N ASN A 582 -12.14 -4.89 -8.02
CA ASN A 582 -12.51 -4.70 -9.42
C ASN A 582 -12.93 -5.98 -10.16
N TYR A 583 -12.75 -7.16 -9.54
CA TYR A 583 -13.31 -8.44 -9.99
C TYR A 583 -14.71 -8.73 -9.44
N GLY A 584 -15.14 -8.01 -8.40
CA GLY A 584 -16.44 -8.24 -7.75
C GLY A 584 -16.46 -9.37 -6.71
N TYR A 585 -15.33 -9.98 -6.37
CA TYR A 585 -15.27 -11.12 -5.44
C TYR A 585 -15.05 -10.74 -3.98
N LEU A 586 -14.62 -9.50 -3.71
CA LEU A 586 -14.35 -9.08 -2.34
C LEU A 586 -15.64 -8.81 -1.57
N TYR A 587 -15.63 -9.22 -0.32
CA TYR A 587 -16.73 -8.93 0.58
C TYR A 587 -16.83 -7.41 0.82
N PRO A 588 -18.01 -6.79 0.65
CA PRO A 588 -18.15 -5.34 0.78
C PRO A 588 -17.85 -4.88 2.21
N ILE A 589 -17.31 -3.66 2.32
CA ILE A 589 -17.06 -3.04 3.61
C ILE A 589 -18.38 -2.88 4.36
N MET A 590 -18.43 -3.41 5.59
CA MET A 590 -19.62 -3.45 6.42
C MET A 590 -19.89 -2.11 7.08
N ARG A 591 -21.17 -1.75 7.18
CA ARG A 591 -21.65 -0.73 8.11
C ARG A 591 -21.79 -1.36 9.48
N ASN A 592 -21.16 -0.75 10.50
CA ASN A 592 -21.23 -1.25 11.87
C ASN A 592 -21.85 -0.18 12.76
N PHE A 593 -22.70 -0.61 13.69
CA PHE A 593 -23.28 0.24 14.71
C PHE A 593 -22.98 -0.36 16.08
N ASN A 594 -22.44 0.45 16.98
CA ASN A 594 -22.16 0.03 18.36
C ASN A 594 -22.80 1.00 19.33
N PHE A 595 -23.19 0.47 20.48
CA PHE A 595 -23.73 1.22 21.61
C PHE A 595 -22.89 0.92 22.84
N GLY A 596 -22.57 1.94 23.61
CA GLY A 596 -21.68 1.77 24.75
C GLY A 596 -21.94 2.72 25.89
N LEU A 597 -21.36 2.37 27.03
CA LEU A 597 -21.37 3.13 28.26
C LEU A 597 -19.94 3.35 28.74
N ASN A 598 -19.62 4.59 29.11
CA ASN A 598 -18.40 4.91 29.84
C ASN A 598 -18.79 5.29 31.28
N LEU A 599 -18.30 4.52 32.23
CA LEU A 599 -18.62 4.66 33.65
C LEU A 599 -17.31 4.90 34.43
N SER A 600 -17.33 5.93 35.28
CA SER A 600 -16.24 6.21 36.23
C SER A 600 -16.83 6.35 37.63
N PHE A 601 -16.14 5.78 38.64
CA PHE A 601 -16.55 5.78 40.03
C PHE A 601 -15.60 6.64 40.87
#